data_9b1768fccc6e7d9eb5b1212c33f759a2
#
_entry.id   9b1768fccc6e7d9eb5b1212c33f759a2
#
_cell.length_a   1.000
_cell.length_b   1.000
_cell.length_c   1.000
_cell.angle_alpha   90.00
_cell.angle_beta   90.00
_cell.angle_gamma   90.00
#
_symmetry.space_group_name_H-M   'P 1'
#
loop_
_entity.id
_entity.type
_entity.pdbx_description
1 polymer ?
#
loop_
_entity_poly.entity_id
_entity_poly.type
_entity_poly.pdbx_seq_one_letter_code
_entity_poly.pdbx_strand_id
1 'polypeptide(L)'
;RQRTTETIVADGLAQLPAADAKVFNQVMGELAATGSKGVEMIAAMLVPADKGKNATFEYALNGVVAYVTDPAHEALRDDVRKGLLAAIDRCGDDANRAFLFSQLQFCSTAADAAAMARYLDDPYLAGYALRALVSTPGTEALLLAEAGKDDLTAARKQALAYAFAEKRLAAAEPFLLTWLEGADAQTAEQIYN
;
A
#
# COMPACT_ATOMS: atom_id res chain seq x y z
N ARG A 1 -10.58 -15.85 -30.58
CA ARG A 1 -10.50 -14.37 -30.36
C ARG A 1 -10.11 -14.10 -28.92
N GLN A 2 -9.06 -13.35 -28.70
CA GLN A 2 -8.58 -13.02 -27.37
C GLN A 2 -9.53 -12.04 -26.69
N ARG A 3 -9.88 -12.31 -25.41
CA ARG A 3 -10.73 -11.41 -24.63
C ARG A 3 -9.97 -10.12 -24.28
N THR A 4 -10.67 -9.00 -24.24
CA THR A 4 -10.11 -7.72 -23.77
C THR A 4 -9.96 -7.71 -22.27
N THR A 5 -9.14 -6.81 -21.73
CA THR A 5 -9.03 -6.61 -20.27
C THR A 5 -10.38 -6.28 -19.66
N GLU A 6 -11.17 -5.43 -20.30
CA GLU A 6 -12.52 -5.06 -19.86
C GLU A 6 -13.43 -6.28 -19.72
N THR A 7 -13.41 -7.18 -20.69
CA THR A 7 -14.21 -8.41 -20.67
C THR A 7 -13.72 -9.36 -19.59
N ILE A 8 -12.42 -9.55 -19.44
CA ILE A 8 -11.84 -10.42 -18.39
C ILE A 8 -12.23 -9.91 -17.01
N VAL A 9 -12.13 -8.62 -16.77
CA VAL A 9 -12.51 -8.00 -15.49
C VAL A 9 -14.00 -8.19 -15.22
N ALA A 10 -14.86 -7.90 -16.20
CA ALA A 10 -16.32 -8.05 -16.05
C ALA A 10 -16.70 -9.51 -15.76
N ASP A 11 -16.15 -10.46 -16.51
CA ASP A 11 -16.41 -11.88 -16.33
C ASP A 11 -15.93 -12.38 -14.96
N GLY A 12 -14.74 -11.94 -14.54
CA GLY A 12 -14.19 -12.28 -13.24
C GLY A 12 -15.04 -11.78 -12.09
N LEU A 13 -15.41 -10.51 -12.12
CA LEU A 13 -16.25 -9.90 -11.08
C LEU A 13 -17.63 -10.57 -10.98
N ALA A 14 -18.20 -11.00 -12.11
CA ALA A 14 -19.49 -11.68 -12.13
C ALA A 14 -19.49 -13.05 -11.42
N GLN A 15 -18.32 -13.67 -11.24
CA GLN A 15 -18.14 -14.95 -10.56
C GLN A 15 -17.86 -14.83 -9.07
N LEU A 16 -17.83 -13.61 -8.53
CA LEU A 16 -17.48 -13.36 -7.13
C LEU A 16 -18.74 -13.10 -6.28
N PRO A 17 -18.78 -13.57 -5.02
CA PRO A 17 -17.75 -14.37 -4.36
C PRO A 17 -17.61 -15.78 -4.97
N ALA A 18 -16.40 -16.32 -4.97
CA ALA A 18 -16.11 -17.61 -5.56
C ALA A 18 -16.79 -18.75 -4.79
N ALA A 19 -17.34 -19.72 -5.52
CA ALA A 19 -18.05 -20.84 -4.91
C ALA A 19 -17.13 -21.81 -4.15
N ASP A 20 -15.88 -21.95 -4.60
CA ASP A 20 -14.88 -22.82 -3.99
C ASP A 20 -13.45 -22.34 -4.31
N ALA A 21 -12.46 -23.02 -3.76
CA ALA A 21 -11.04 -22.67 -3.94
C ALA A 21 -10.59 -22.78 -5.40
N LYS A 22 -11.12 -23.71 -6.16
CA LYS A 22 -10.76 -23.89 -7.58
C LYS A 22 -11.22 -22.69 -8.42
N VAL A 23 -12.47 -22.27 -8.24
CA VAL A 23 -13.02 -21.08 -8.91
C VAL A 23 -12.27 -19.84 -8.46
N PHE A 24 -12.01 -19.69 -7.17
CA PHE A 24 -11.22 -18.58 -6.63
C PHE A 24 -9.87 -18.47 -7.33
N ASN A 25 -9.09 -19.53 -7.36
CA ASN A 25 -7.76 -19.53 -7.97
C ASN A 25 -7.82 -19.21 -9.48
N GLN A 26 -8.80 -19.75 -10.17
CA GLN A 26 -8.98 -19.49 -11.59
C GLN A 26 -9.31 -18.02 -11.85
N VAL A 27 -10.28 -17.46 -11.14
CA VAL A 27 -10.70 -16.07 -11.29
C VAL A 27 -9.58 -15.12 -10.91
N MET A 28 -8.93 -15.33 -9.75
CA MET A 28 -7.85 -14.45 -9.29
C MET A 28 -6.63 -14.51 -10.22
N GLY A 29 -6.32 -15.69 -10.75
CA GLY A 29 -5.26 -15.84 -11.75
C GLY A 29 -5.54 -15.06 -13.03
N GLU A 30 -6.76 -15.12 -13.55
CA GLU A 30 -7.16 -14.35 -14.73
C GLU A 30 -7.14 -12.85 -14.48
N LEU A 31 -7.66 -12.40 -13.33
CA LEU A 31 -7.63 -10.99 -12.94
C LEU A 31 -6.20 -10.49 -12.74
N ALA A 32 -5.36 -11.24 -12.03
CA ALA A 32 -3.96 -10.88 -11.84
C ALA A 32 -3.19 -10.77 -13.16
N ALA A 33 -3.49 -11.64 -14.12
CA ALA A 33 -2.87 -11.64 -15.45
C ALA A 33 -3.24 -10.39 -16.27
N THR A 34 -4.31 -9.67 -15.93
CA THR A 34 -4.61 -8.37 -16.56
C THR A 34 -3.63 -7.27 -16.18
N GLY A 35 -2.83 -7.50 -15.14
CA GLY A 35 -1.77 -6.58 -14.71
C GLY A 35 -2.30 -5.28 -14.13
N SER A 36 -1.52 -4.22 -14.27
CA SER A 36 -1.86 -2.90 -13.72
C SER A 36 -3.16 -2.36 -14.30
N LYS A 37 -3.43 -2.58 -15.58
CA LYS A 37 -4.65 -2.09 -16.22
C LYS A 37 -5.91 -2.66 -15.56
N GLY A 38 -5.96 -3.96 -15.34
CA GLY A 38 -7.11 -4.60 -14.69
C GLY A 38 -7.28 -4.19 -13.24
N VAL A 39 -6.17 -4.10 -12.49
CA VAL A 39 -6.19 -3.61 -11.10
C VAL A 39 -6.73 -2.18 -11.02
N GLU A 40 -6.25 -1.29 -11.88
CA GLU A 40 -6.73 0.09 -11.96
C GLU A 40 -8.22 0.17 -12.32
N MET A 41 -8.68 -0.69 -13.22
CA MET A 41 -10.09 -0.76 -13.60
C MET A 41 -10.98 -1.16 -12.43
N ILE A 42 -10.59 -2.19 -11.68
CA ILE A 42 -11.35 -2.64 -10.50
C ILE A 42 -11.34 -1.55 -9.43
N ALA A 43 -10.18 -0.96 -9.16
CA ALA A 43 -10.07 0.12 -8.17
C ALA A 43 -10.90 1.35 -8.54
N ALA A 44 -11.04 1.66 -9.82
CA ALA A 44 -11.86 2.76 -10.31
C ALA A 44 -13.37 2.53 -10.10
N MET A 45 -13.77 1.29 -9.83
CA MET A 45 -15.15 0.95 -9.50
C MET A 45 -15.49 1.20 -8.02
N LEU A 46 -14.48 1.40 -7.16
CA LEU A 46 -14.70 1.73 -5.75
C LEU A 46 -15.41 3.08 -5.64
N VAL A 47 -16.41 3.12 -4.78
CA VAL A 47 -17.21 4.33 -4.53
C VAL A 47 -17.13 4.72 -3.06
N PRO A 48 -17.36 5.99 -2.70
CA PRO A 48 -17.52 6.39 -1.30
C PRO A 48 -18.63 5.58 -0.62
N ALA A 49 -18.50 5.35 0.68
CA ALA A 49 -19.39 4.47 1.44
C ALA A 49 -20.88 4.89 1.38
N ASP A 50 -21.15 6.19 1.20
CA ASP A 50 -22.50 6.74 1.07
C ASP A 50 -23.07 6.64 -0.36
N LYS A 51 -22.26 6.24 -1.33
CA LYS A 51 -22.62 6.15 -2.76
C LYS A 51 -22.90 4.74 -3.26
N GLY A 52 -22.52 3.73 -2.50
CA GLY A 52 -22.71 2.36 -2.91
C GLY A 52 -21.90 1.37 -2.09
N LYS A 53 -21.85 0.13 -2.57
CA LYS A 53 -21.16 -0.98 -1.91
C LYS A 53 -19.90 -1.38 -2.67
N ASN A 54 -18.82 -1.62 -1.95
CA ASN A 54 -17.52 -2.00 -2.50
C ASN A 54 -17.15 -3.46 -2.29
N ALA A 55 -18.01 -4.26 -1.66
CA ALA A 55 -17.66 -5.60 -1.20
C ALA A 55 -17.07 -6.49 -2.31
N THR A 56 -17.66 -6.49 -3.49
CA THR A 56 -17.17 -7.31 -4.62
C THR A 56 -15.81 -6.82 -5.12
N PHE A 57 -15.61 -5.51 -5.22
CA PHE A 57 -14.35 -4.94 -5.70
C PHE A 57 -13.24 -5.12 -4.68
N GLU A 58 -13.54 -4.94 -3.40
CA GLU A 58 -12.60 -5.20 -2.31
C GLU A 58 -12.20 -6.68 -2.27
N TYR A 59 -13.17 -7.57 -2.40
CA TYR A 59 -12.93 -9.02 -2.47
C TYR A 59 -12.00 -9.37 -3.65
N ALA A 60 -12.26 -8.80 -4.83
CA ALA A 60 -11.45 -9.03 -6.02
C ALA A 60 -10.01 -8.54 -5.83
N LEU A 61 -9.82 -7.32 -5.34
CA LEU A 61 -8.48 -6.76 -5.12
C LEU A 61 -7.71 -7.52 -4.04
N ASN A 62 -8.36 -7.87 -2.95
CA ASN A 62 -7.78 -8.71 -1.90
C ASN A 62 -7.34 -10.07 -2.46
N GLY A 63 -8.20 -10.72 -3.25
CA GLY A 63 -7.91 -12.00 -3.84
C GLY A 63 -6.76 -11.96 -4.86
N VAL A 64 -6.69 -10.92 -5.67
CA VAL A 64 -5.58 -10.72 -6.62
C VAL A 64 -4.26 -10.54 -5.87
N VAL A 65 -4.25 -9.74 -4.81
CA VAL A 65 -3.04 -9.55 -3.99
C VAL A 65 -2.61 -10.85 -3.32
N ALA A 66 -3.55 -11.59 -2.72
CA ALA A 66 -3.25 -12.90 -2.14
C ALA A 66 -2.66 -13.87 -3.18
N TYR A 67 -3.20 -13.86 -4.39
CA TYR A 67 -2.73 -14.71 -5.47
C TYR A 67 -1.27 -14.41 -5.86
N VAL A 68 -0.89 -13.14 -5.99
CA VAL A 68 0.47 -12.74 -6.40
C VAL A 68 1.49 -12.76 -5.27
N THR A 69 1.07 -12.89 -4.02
CA THR A 69 1.98 -13.09 -2.88
C THR A 69 2.44 -14.54 -2.76
N ASP A 70 1.77 -15.47 -3.43
CA ASP A 70 2.24 -16.84 -3.56
C ASP A 70 3.50 -16.86 -4.43
N PRO A 71 4.62 -17.48 -3.98
CA PRO A 71 5.85 -17.56 -4.76
C PRO A 71 5.67 -18.16 -6.16
N ALA A 72 4.69 -19.06 -6.33
CA ALA A 72 4.38 -19.66 -7.63
C ALA A 72 3.88 -18.63 -8.65
N HIS A 73 3.37 -17.46 -8.21
CA HIS A 73 2.78 -16.42 -9.05
C HIS A 73 3.55 -15.10 -8.98
N GLU A 74 4.79 -15.13 -8.50
CA GLU A 74 5.61 -13.94 -8.31
C GLU A 74 5.79 -13.10 -9.58
N ALA A 75 5.80 -13.73 -10.74
CA ALA A 75 5.94 -13.03 -12.01
C ALA A 75 4.85 -11.98 -12.27
N LEU A 76 3.69 -12.11 -11.64
CA LEU A 76 2.56 -11.17 -11.77
C LEU A 76 2.56 -10.05 -10.74
N ARG A 77 3.42 -10.14 -9.72
CA ARG A 77 3.41 -9.23 -8.57
C ARG A 77 3.70 -7.79 -8.94
N ASP A 78 4.70 -7.55 -9.78
CA ASP A 78 5.14 -6.19 -10.11
C ASP A 78 4.03 -5.37 -10.79
N ASP A 79 3.33 -5.95 -11.74
CA ASP A 79 2.24 -5.24 -12.43
C ASP A 79 1.05 -4.98 -11.51
N VAL A 80 0.75 -5.91 -10.60
CA VAL A 80 -0.32 -5.72 -9.62
C VAL A 80 0.01 -4.60 -8.65
N ARG A 81 1.21 -4.57 -8.07
CA ARG A 81 1.62 -3.50 -7.14
C ARG A 81 1.66 -2.13 -7.82
N LYS A 82 2.12 -2.05 -9.08
CA LYS A 82 2.10 -0.81 -9.87
C LYS A 82 0.68 -0.32 -10.11
N GLY A 83 -0.24 -1.23 -10.38
CA GLY A 83 -1.65 -0.90 -10.53
C GLY A 83 -2.26 -0.34 -9.26
N LEU A 84 -1.92 -0.91 -8.09
CA LEU A 84 -2.36 -0.40 -6.80
C LEU A 84 -1.81 1.00 -6.51
N LEU A 85 -0.53 1.25 -6.79
CA LEU A 85 0.08 2.57 -6.62
C LEU A 85 -0.60 3.62 -7.50
N ALA A 86 -0.84 3.31 -8.77
CA ALA A 86 -1.54 4.21 -9.68
C ALA A 86 -2.97 4.48 -9.21
N ALA A 87 -3.65 3.46 -8.72
CA ALA A 87 -5.01 3.58 -8.19
C ALA A 87 -5.07 4.47 -6.94
N ILE A 88 -4.10 4.36 -6.03
CA ILE A 88 -4.00 5.22 -4.85
C ILE A 88 -3.86 6.69 -5.27
N ASP A 89 -3.02 6.97 -6.25
CA ASP A 89 -2.81 8.34 -6.74
C ASP A 89 -4.07 8.94 -7.40
N ARG A 90 -4.88 8.13 -8.05
CA ARG A 90 -6.08 8.57 -8.79
C ARG A 90 -7.35 8.58 -7.96
N CYS A 91 -7.43 7.77 -6.93
CA CYS A 91 -8.63 7.63 -6.11
C CYS A 91 -8.91 8.92 -5.34
N GLY A 92 -10.15 9.42 -5.41
CA GLY A 92 -10.55 10.64 -4.74
C GLY A 92 -11.12 10.47 -3.35
N ASP A 93 -11.34 9.22 -2.88
CA ASP A 93 -11.92 8.92 -1.58
C ASP A 93 -10.85 8.37 -0.63
N ASP A 94 -10.66 9.03 0.50
CA ASP A 94 -9.59 8.65 1.45
C ASP A 94 -9.79 7.28 2.06
N ALA A 95 -11.02 6.86 2.36
CA ALA A 95 -11.27 5.52 2.89
C ALA A 95 -10.92 4.43 1.87
N ASN A 96 -11.22 4.66 0.59
CA ASN A 96 -10.86 3.74 -0.49
C ASN A 96 -9.35 3.74 -0.74
N ARG A 97 -8.69 4.88 -0.64
CA ARG A 97 -7.23 4.98 -0.71
C ARG A 97 -6.57 4.21 0.43
N ALA A 98 -7.11 4.32 1.65
CA ALA A 98 -6.65 3.55 2.80
C ALA A 98 -6.79 2.04 2.57
N PHE A 99 -7.91 1.61 2.00
CA PHE A 99 -8.09 0.20 1.62
C PHE A 99 -7.02 -0.24 0.61
N LEU A 100 -6.76 0.54 -0.43
CA LEU A 100 -5.74 0.22 -1.43
C LEU A 100 -4.34 0.13 -0.81
N PHE A 101 -3.99 1.02 0.12
CA PHE A 101 -2.75 0.91 0.90
C PHE A 101 -2.68 -0.38 1.70
N SER A 102 -3.78 -0.78 2.33
CA SER A 102 -3.83 -2.03 3.11
C SER A 102 -3.57 -3.26 2.24
N GLN A 103 -3.95 -3.21 0.97
CA GLN A 103 -3.63 -4.26 0.01
C GLN A 103 -2.18 -4.18 -0.46
N LEU A 104 -1.71 -2.98 -0.78
CA LEU A 104 -0.35 -2.75 -1.26
C LEU A 104 0.72 -3.27 -0.28
N GLN A 105 0.50 -3.14 1.03
CA GLN A 105 1.46 -3.58 2.05
C GLN A 105 1.84 -5.07 1.93
N PHE A 106 0.97 -5.91 1.36
CA PHE A 106 1.24 -7.33 1.20
C PHE A 106 2.06 -7.66 -0.06
N CYS A 107 2.14 -6.77 -1.02
CA CYS A 107 2.85 -7.01 -2.28
C CYS A 107 3.88 -5.96 -2.66
N SER A 108 4.01 -4.88 -1.90
CA SER A 108 4.98 -3.80 -2.14
C SER A 108 6.43 -4.29 -2.05
N THR A 109 7.30 -3.60 -2.77
CA THR A 109 8.75 -3.82 -2.78
C THR A 109 9.47 -2.52 -2.46
N ALA A 110 10.79 -2.59 -2.26
CA ALA A 110 11.62 -1.40 -2.01
C ALA A 110 11.48 -0.35 -3.13
N ALA A 111 11.18 -0.77 -4.37
CA ALA A 111 10.95 0.14 -5.48
C ALA A 111 9.75 1.07 -5.27
N ASP A 112 8.81 0.69 -4.41
CA ASP A 112 7.60 1.47 -4.11
C ASP A 112 7.79 2.45 -2.95
N ALA A 113 8.91 2.38 -2.26
CA ALA A 113 9.13 3.12 -1.01
C ALA A 113 8.98 4.64 -1.19
N ALA A 114 9.56 5.22 -2.25
CA ALA A 114 9.46 6.66 -2.51
C ALA A 114 8.01 7.10 -2.76
N ALA A 115 7.26 6.31 -3.52
CA ALA A 115 5.84 6.59 -3.80
C ALA A 115 4.99 6.52 -2.54
N MET A 116 5.25 5.54 -1.66
CA MET A 116 4.55 5.42 -0.38
C MET A 116 4.92 6.56 0.60
N ALA A 117 6.19 6.96 0.63
CA ALA A 117 6.68 8.01 1.53
C ALA A 117 6.05 9.38 1.26
N ARG A 118 5.58 9.65 0.04
CA ARG A 118 4.87 10.90 -0.29
C ARG A 118 3.63 11.12 0.56
N TYR A 119 3.04 10.06 1.10
CA TYR A 119 1.82 10.13 1.91
C TYR A 119 2.07 10.26 3.41
N LEU A 120 3.33 10.34 3.86
CA LEU A 120 3.65 10.44 5.29
C LEU A 120 3.23 11.77 5.93
N ASP A 121 2.95 12.81 5.13
CA ASP A 121 2.40 14.07 5.63
C ASP A 121 0.89 14.19 5.47
N ASP A 122 0.25 13.22 4.84
CA ASP A 122 -1.21 13.21 4.69
C ASP A 122 -1.89 12.83 6.01
N PRO A 123 -2.78 13.68 6.55
CA PRO A 123 -3.37 13.44 7.87
C PRO A 123 -4.15 12.14 7.99
N TYR A 124 -4.76 11.67 6.91
CA TYR A 124 -5.57 10.45 6.89
C TYR A 124 -4.73 9.22 6.52
N LEU A 125 -3.83 9.36 5.55
CA LEU A 125 -3.15 8.23 4.93
C LEU A 125 -1.77 7.92 5.52
N ALA A 126 -1.20 8.83 6.32
CA ALA A 126 0.15 8.68 6.87
C ALA A 126 0.36 7.34 7.61
N GLY A 127 -0.60 6.94 8.44
CA GLY A 127 -0.52 5.67 9.19
C GLY A 127 -0.54 4.45 8.27
N TYR A 128 -1.30 4.49 7.20
CA TYR A 128 -1.36 3.40 6.22
C TYR A 128 -0.06 3.32 5.40
N ALA A 129 0.46 4.47 4.95
CA ALA A 129 1.73 4.54 4.26
C ALA A 129 2.89 4.05 5.14
N LEU A 130 2.89 4.45 6.41
CA LEU A 130 3.89 4.03 7.38
C LEU A 130 3.88 2.51 7.58
N ARG A 131 2.70 1.91 7.76
CA ARG A 131 2.57 0.45 7.89
C ARG A 131 3.09 -0.28 6.66
N ALA A 132 2.78 0.24 5.47
CA ALA A 132 3.28 -0.33 4.23
C ALA A 132 4.81 -0.24 4.14
N LEU A 133 5.40 0.89 4.49
CA LEU A 133 6.86 1.08 4.52
C LEU A 133 7.53 0.15 5.53
N VAL A 134 6.97 0.02 6.72
CA VAL A 134 7.51 -0.86 7.78
C VAL A 134 7.43 -2.32 7.37
N SER A 135 6.32 -2.73 6.74
CA SER A 135 6.10 -4.12 6.31
C SER A 135 6.90 -4.51 5.08
N THR A 136 7.42 -3.54 4.33
CA THR A 136 8.13 -3.80 3.08
C THR A 136 9.62 -3.97 3.34
N PRO A 137 10.23 -5.13 2.96
CA PRO A 137 11.67 -5.30 3.06
C PRO A 137 12.44 -4.32 2.16
N GLY A 138 13.61 -3.88 2.63
CA GLY A 138 14.51 -3.06 1.83
C GLY A 138 14.18 -1.56 1.79
N THR A 139 13.32 -1.06 2.68
CA THR A 139 12.97 0.36 2.75
C THR A 139 13.89 1.19 3.67
N GLU A 140 14.87 0.55 4.33
CA GLU A 140 15.73 1.15 5.35
C GLU A 140 16.51 2.35 4.81
N ALA A 141 17.12 2.21 3.65
CA ALA A 141 17.92 3.28 3.04
C ALA A 141 17.08 4.53 2.73
N LEU A 142 15.86 4.33 2.21
CA LEU A 142 14.95 5.45 1.95
C LEU A 142 14.51 6.12 3.25
N LEU A 143 14.17 5.35 4.27
CA LEU A 143 13.76 5.90 5.58
C LEU A 143 14.88 6.73 6.20
N LEU A 144 16.12 6.28 6.12
CA LEU A 144 17.29 7.04 6.59
C LEU A 144 17.50 8.32 5.76
N ALA A 145 17.34 8.25 4.44
CA ALA A 145 17.44 9.42 3.57
C ALA A 145 16.35 10.45 3.88
N GLU A 146 15.11 10.00 4.13
CA GLU A 146 14.02 10.88 4.57
C GLU A 146 14.36 11.58 5.90
N ALA A 147 14.94 10.86 6.86
CA ALA A 147 15.34 11.42 8.15
C ALA A 147 16.43 12.49 8.05
N GLY A 148 17.24 12.46 7.00
CA GLY A 148 18.28 13.45 6.73
C GLY A 148 17.81 14.76 6.11
N LYS A 149 16.53 14.91 5.79
CA LYS A 149 15.98 16.13 5.22
C LYS A 149 15.87 17.24 6.27
N ASP A 150 16.09 18.50 5.84
CA ASP A 150 16.12 19.63 6.75
C ASP A 150 14.73 20.15 7.18
N ASP A 151 13.70 19.89 6.39
CA ASP A 151 12.37 20.47 6.51
C ASP A 151 11.29 19.51 7.04
N LEU A 152 11.70 18.55 7.87
CA LEU A 152 10.78 17.55 8.39
C LEU A 152 9.77 18.15 9.38
N THR A 153 8.50 17.83 9.17
CA THR A 153 7.43 18.14 10.12
C THR A 153 7.58 17.27 11.38
N ALA A 154 6.98 17.72 12.49
CA ALA A 154 6.93 16.92 13.70
C ALA A 154 6.22 15.58 13.46
N ALA A 155 5.13 15.58 12.67
CA ALA A 155 4.40 14.36 12.31
C ALA A 155 5.28 13.38 11.53
N ARG A 156 6.07 13.88 10.57
CA ARG A 156 6.98 13.02 9.79
C ARG A 156 8.11 12.47 10.65
N LYS A 157 8.69 13.26 11.53
CA LYS A 157 9.70 12.80 12.50
C LYS A 157 9.15 11.68 13.38
N GLN A 158 7.94 11.85 13.90
CA GLN A 158 7.27 10.82 14.70
C GLN A 158 7.04 9.53 13.91
N ALA A 159 6.58 9.62 12.67
CA ALA A 159 6.37 8.47 11.79
C ALA A 159 7.69 7.74 11.50
N LEU A 160 8.76 8.49 11.21
CA LEU A 160 10.07 7.91 10.97
C LEU A 160 10.65 7.24 12.23
N ALA A 161 10.48 7.86 13.41
CA ALA A 161 10.91 7.28 14.68
C ALA A 161 10.20 5.94 14.93
N TYR A 162 8.91 5.87 14.68
CA TYR A 162 8.14 4.62 14.76
C TYR A 162 8.69 3.55 13.81
N ALA A 163 8.93 3.92 12.55
CA ALA A 163 9.47 3.00 11.55
C ALA A 163 10.85 2.46 11.93
N PHE A 164 11.72 3.31 12.47
CA PHE A 164 13.05 2.92 12.92
C PHE A 164 12.99 1.93 14.09
N ALA A 165 12.08 2.15 15.03
CA ALA A 165 11.85 1.26 16.16
C ALA A 165 11.33 -0.11 15.67
N GLU A 166 10.33 -0.13 14.81
CA GLU A 166 9.74 -1.35 14.28
C GLU A 166 10.74 -2.17 13.44
N LYS A 167 11.57 -1.50 12.65
CA LYS A 167 12.61 -2.15 11.87
C LYS A 167 13.91 -2.41 12.64
N ARG A 168 13.99 -1.97 13.90
CA ARG A 168 15.18 -2.06 14.75
C ARG A 168 16.42 -1.52 14.05
N LEU A 169 16.30 -0.33 13.50
CA LEU A 169 17.33 0.27 12.65
C LEU A 169 18.32 1.09 13.48
N ALA A 170 19.41 0.49 13.92
CA ALA A 170 20.41 1.14 14.76
C ALA A 170 21.05 2.37 14.09
N ALA A 171 21.19 2.36 12.77
CA ALA A 171 21.74 3.49 12.00
C ALA A 171 20.88 4.77 12.10
N ALA A 172 19.66 4.68 12.60
CA ALA A 172 18.78 5.84 12.80
C ALA A 172 19.05 6.60 14.11
N GLU A 173 19.82 6.03 15.03
CA GLU A 173 20.07 6.64 16.36
C GLU A 173 20.54 8.09 16.30
N PRO A 174 21.50 8.49 15.44
CA PRO A 174 21.92 9.88 15.35
C PRO A 174 20.79 10.86 15.04
N PHE A 175 19.84 10.47 14.18
CA PHE A 175 18.68 11.30 13.85
C PHE A 175 17.75 11.46 15.04
N LEU A 176 17.47 10.37 15.76
CA LEU A 176 16.61 10.38 16.94
C LEU A 176 17.18 11.27 18.04
N LEU A 177 18.50 11.20 18.29
CA LEU A 177 19.19 12.05 19.27
C LEU A 177 19.11 13.53 18.87
N THR A 178 19.34 13.86 17.60
CA THR A 178 19.23 15.23 17.08
C THR A 178 17.81 15.77 17.28
N TRP A 179 16.79 14.98 16.95
CA TRP A 179 15.40 15.41 17.10
C TRP A 179 15.01 15.60 18.57
N LEU A 180 15.54 14.76 19.46
CA LEU A 180 15.30 14.87 20.89
C LEU A 180 15.94 16.13 21.49
N GLU A 181 17.16 16.46 21.10
CA GLU A 181 17.88 17.67 21.53
C GLU A 181 17.19 18.96 21.08
N GLY A 182 16.60 18.94 19.87
CA GLY A 182 15.90 20.09 19.29
C GLY A 182 14.43 20.21 19.69
N ALA A 183 13.89 19.24 20.42
CA ALA A 183 12.47 19.17 20.75
C ALA A 183 12.18 19.75 22.13
N ASP A 184 10.98 20.35 22.32
CA ASP A 184 10.46 20.61 23.65
C ASP A 184 10.05 19.29 24.34
N ALA A 185 9.77 19.35 25.65
CA ALA A 185 9.44 18.14 26.44
C ALA A 185 8.22 17.38 25.89
N GLN A 186 7.22 18.08 25.38
CA GLN A 186 6.01 17.47 24.82
C GLN A 186 6.32 16.74 23.52
N THR A 187 7.09 17.36 22.62
CA THR A 187 7.50 16.74 21.36
C THR A 187 8.40 15.53 21.61
N ALA A 188 9.31 15.61 22.55
CA ALA A 188 10.17 14.50 22.96
C ALA A 188 9.33 13.31 23.46
N GLU A 189 8.32 13.57 24.25
CA GLU A 189 7.39 12.55 24.74
C GLU A 189 6.62 11.86 23.62
N GLN A 190 6.19 12.61 22.61
CA GLN A 190 5.52 12.06 21.42
C GLN A 190 6.42 11.19 20.56
N ILE A 191 7.72 11.48 20.48
CA ILE A 191 8.68 10.69 19.70
C ILE A 191 8.96 9.34 20.35
N TYR A 192 8.99 9.28 21.68
CA TYR A 192 9.41 8.08 22.44
C TYR A 192 8.26 7.27 23.06
N ASN A 193 7.04 7.76 23.07
CA ASN A 193 5.85 7.06 23.55
C ASN A 193 4.96 6.59 22.39
#